data_a97f1333fbdbf8f40469973dc0c3a36d
#
_entry.id   a97f1333fbdbf8f40469973dc0c3a36d
#
_cell.length_a   1.000
_cell.length_b   1.000
_cell.length_c   1.000
_cell.angle_alpha   90.00
_cell.angle_beta   90.00
_cell.angle_gamma   90.00
#
_symmetry.space_group_name_H-M   'P 1'
#
loop_
_entity.id
_entity.type
_entity.pdbx_description
1 polymer ?
#
loop_
_entity_poly.entity_id
_entity_poly.type
_entity_poly.pdbx_seq_one_letter_code
_entity_poly.pdbx_strand_id
1 'polypeptide(L)'
;MKKKLIPLLSLLLCAALLCGCGHKIRLPVPTPPPSAGPTEEPMAEADPKPYVPPTAEREGLLDVIPFDLMPYERPDLEELSRDIDAVGEALDRGADFTELEPLLDACSDYCDLYTTMYSIAFIRSCQDMTDEFYADEYARLDEESADLSQLMEQLDFRCGMSPMAQELEEKYFWPGFAEEYADDSQAFYDDEMVALLQEESNLIAEYRALVANPAVTLSDGQEVDFYSALDEIDPASSRYADLVFSYYEQYNPKLGAVYIELIKNRQLQAAHAGYASYEELAFDHDFQRDYSPELAEEYLQGIKENIVPLYRQLAPYGYLPTVEPMSLDAQRLEDILRDGVRSMGDDVLDTYEFMVQYRLYDITYDPLKAKMSFQTYLPSYQVPFLFMDAEGGLGDITTFSHEFGHYLDGFLNYGADETVDLAECFSQAMELLMLTRLDGELNQRELENLYEMKMLDILEMYVGQGVYAEFEHLLYAAEPEQLTVDYVNQLFLRLSQDYGASIPGLEALYGMMWIDITHFFEQPFYVITYPVSHDIAMQLFQLERESDGAGFEKYMDMLFRDYSDMLDTALNAGLESPFDPGRLEKVAETMREILLDGAIENAA
;
A
#
# COMPACT_ATOMS: atom_id res chain seq x y z
N MET A 1 17.74 20.23 -12.16
CA MET A 1 16.92 19.02 -11.93
C MET A 1 15.82 19.04 -12.98
N LYS A 2 15.61 17.95 -13.72
CA LYS A 2 14.50 17.88 -14.65
C LYS A 2 13.23 17.73 -13.82
N LYS A 3 12.31 18.71 -13.83
CA LYS A 3 10.95 18.51 -13.33
C LYS A 3 10.32 17.47 -14.24
N LYS A 4 9.92 16.33 -13.71
CA LYS A 4 9.09 15.36 -14.40
C LYS A 4 7.65 15.73 -14.06
N LEU A 5 6.81 15.95 -15.06
CA LEU A 5 5.37 15.81 -14.87
C LEU A 5 5.15 14.35 -14.51
N ILE A 6 4.82 14.10 -13.25
CA ILE A 6 4.52 12.78 -12.74
C ILE A 6 3.16 12.39 -13.29
N PRO A 7 2.97 11.18 -13.85
CA PRO A 7 1.64 10.73 -14.17
C PRO A 7 0.79 10.78 -12.89
N LEU A 8 -0.21 11.62 -12.90
CA LEU A 8 -1.06 11.94 -11.75
C LEU A 8 -1.82 10.70 -11.23
N LEU A 9 -1.96 9.68 -12.07
CA LEU A 9 -2.63 8.42 -11.72
C LEU A 9 -1.93 7.69 -10.56
N SER A 10 -0.59 7.67 -10.51
CA SER A 10 0.14 7.03 -9.43
C SER A 10 0.02 7.78 -8.10
N LEU A 11 -0.06 9.11 -8.11
CA LEU A 11 -0.24 9.92 -6.89
C LEU A 11 -1.66 9.82 -6.31
N LEU A 12 -2.68 9.77 -7.16
CA LEU A 12 -4.08 9.56 -6.73
C LEU A 12 -4.33 8.11 -6.30
N LEU A 13 -3.67 7.12 -6.93
CA LEU A 13 -3.67 5.75 -6.44
C LEU A 13 -3.08 5.65 -5.03
N CYS A 14 -1.97 6.31 -4.74
CA CYS A 14 -1.37 6.27 -3.39
C CYS A 14 -2.32 6.79 -2.29
N ALA A 15 -3.12 7.82 -2.54
CA ALA A 15 -4.10 8.31 -1.57
C ALA A 15 -5.29 7.35 -1.36
N ALA A 16 -5.70 6.60 -2.40
CA ALA A 16 -6.73 5.56 -2.31
C ALA A 16 -6.21 4.24 -1.73
N LEU A 17 -4.89 3.98 -1.79
CA LEU A 17 -4.22 2.77 -1.33
C LEU A 17 -4.23 2.57 0.20
N LEU A 18 -4.53 3.62 0.97
CA LEU A 18 -4.36 3.63 2.42
C LEU A 18 -5.60 3.20 3.21
N CYS A 19 -6.72 2.89 2.57
CA CYS A 19 -7.95 2.46 3.26
C CYS A 19 -8.05 0.95 3.52
N GLY A 20 -6.97 0.19 3.46
CA GLY A 20 -6.98 -1.28 3.40
C GLY A 20 -6.67 -2.06 4.70
N CYS A 21 -6.57 -1.45 5.87
CA CYS A 21 -6.39 -2.20 7.11
C CYS A 21 -7.74 -2.60 7.72
N GLY A 22 -8.28 -3.75 7.27
CA GLY A 22 -9.51 -4.33 7.80
C GLY A 22 -9.38 -4.74 9.29
N HIS A 23 -10.45 -4.53 10.04
CA HIS A 23 -10.56 -4.94 11.44
C HIS A 23 -10.41 -6.45 11.61
N LYS A 24 -9.44 -6.89 12.41
CA LYS A 24 -9.19 -8.32 12.72
C LYS A 24 -9.98 -8.76 13.97
N ILE A 25 -10.76 -9.82 13.84
CA ILE A 25 -11.38 -10.54 14.97
C ILE A 25 -10.33 -11.50 15.57
N ARG A 26 -9.99 -11.39 16.85
CA ARG A 26 -8.94 -12.18 17.55
C ARG A 26 -9.49 -13.37 18.31
N LEU A 27 -8.74 -14.48 18.35
CA LEU A 27 -8.97 -15.67 19.15
C LEU A 27 -7.68 -16.23 19.80
N PRO A 28 -7.67 -16.93 20.99
CA PRO A 28 -6.50 -17.14 21.86
C PRO A 28 -5.68 -18.44 21.68
N VAL A 29 -4.44 -18.52 22.16
CA VAL A 29 -3.33 -19.37 21.73
C VAL A 29 -2.30 -19.85 22.75
N PRO A 30 -1.54 -20.94 22.54
CA PRO A 30 -0.39 -21.42 23.35
C PRO A 30 0.99 -21.53 22.66
N THR A 31 2.08 -21.49 23.44
CA THR A 31 3.50 -21.24 23.13
C THR A 31 4.39 -22.48 22.85
N PRO A 32 5.54 -22.35 22.15
CA PRO A 32 6.49 -23.42 21.76
C PRO A 32 7.92 -23.37 22.36
N PRO A 33 8.82 -24.36 22.11
CA PRO A 33 10.19 -24.48 22.64
C PRO A 33 11.36 -24.37 21.61
N PRO A 34 12.66 -24.24 22.03
CA PRO A 34 13.76 -23.62 21.30
C PRO A 34 14.80 -24.49 20.56
N SER A 35 15.69 -23.90 19.71
CA SER A 35 16.84 -24.56 19.10
C SER A 35 18.00 -23.63 18.62
N ALA A 36 19.13 -24.17 18.13
CA ALA A 36 20.38 -23.45 17.92
C ALA A 36 21.05 -23.68 16.53
N GLY A 37 21.78 -22.66 15.98
CA GLY A 37 22.37 -22.53 14.68
C GLY A 37 23.84 -22.88 14.45
N PRO A 38 24.53 -22.52 13.37
CA PRO A 38 25.88 -21.92 13.41
C PRO A 38 26.29 -20.94 12.28
N THR A 39 27.45 -20.31 12.44
CA THR A 39 28.04 -19.08 11.90
C THR A 39 28.98 -19.25 10.71
N GLU A 40 29.17 -18.18 9.87
CA GLU A 40 30.25 -17.99 8.89
C GLU A 40 30.81 -16.55 8.78
N GLU A 41 31.98 -16.33 8.11
CA GLU A 41 32.90 -15.19 8.20
C GLU A 41 32.84 -14.19 7.00
N PRO A 42 33.32 -12.92 7.12
CA PRO A 42 32.94 -11.76 6.31
C PRO A 42 33.87 -11.40 5.12
N MET A 43 33.35 -10.62 4.17
CA MET A 43 34.06 -10.00 3.03
C MET A 43 34.39 -8.49 3.27
N ALA A 44 35.32 -7.95 2.49
CA ALA A 44 36.03 -6.70 2.75
C ALA A 44 35.37 -5.44 2.15
N GLU A 45 35.51 -4.33 2.89
CA GLU A 45 34.96 -2.99 2.69
C GLU A 45 35.55 -2.18 1.51
N ALA A 46 34.70 -1.31 0.94
CA ALA A 46 35.08 -0.16 0.10
C ALA A 46 35.02 1.15 0.93
N ASP A 47 35.86 2.13 0.61
CA ASP A 47 35.95 3.40 1.34
C ASP A 47 34.63 4.19 1.31
N PRO A 48 34.11 4.65 2.47
CA PRO A 48 32.84 5.38 2.55
C PRO A 48 32.93 6.78 1.92
N LYS A 49 31.87 7.17 1.19
CA LYS A 49 31.67 8.56 0.76
C LYS A 49 31.48 9.44 1.99
N PRO A 50 31.93 10.72 1.98
CA PRO A 50 31.66 11.63 3.10
C PRO A 50 30.14 11.84 3.25
N TYR A 51 29.64 11.65 4.47
CA TYR A 51 28.25 11.91 4.86
C TYR A 51 27.86 13.36 4.57
N VAL A 52 26.73 13.56 3.92
CA VAL A 52 26.07 14.84 3.75
C VAL A 52 24.64 14.68 4.24
N PRO A 53 24.18 15.45 5.25
CA PRO A 53 22.82 15.33 5.76
C PRO A 53 21.80 15.49 4.63
N PRO A 54 20.74 14.67 4.54
CA PRO A 54 19.69 14.77 3.50
C PRO A 54 19.10 16.18 3.42
N THR A 55 18.97 16.86 4.56
CA THR A 55 18.45 18.22 4.67
C THR A 55 19.40 19.31 4.17
N ALA A 56 20.70 19.04 4.01
CA ALA A 56 21.69 20.04 3.64
C ALA A 56 21.73 20.37 2.14
N GLU A 57 21.26 19.47 1.28
CA GLU A 57 21.32 19.60 -0.18
C GLU A 57 19.95 19.83 -0.85
N ARG A 58 18.83 19.80 -0.11
CA ARG A 58 17.49 19.99 -0.67
C ARG A 58 17.20 21.45 -0.99
N GLU A 59 17.11 21.79 -2.27
CA GLU A 59 16.53 23.06 -2.70
C GLU A 59 15.02 23.05 -2.36
N GLY A 60 14.53 24.14 -1.76
CA GLY A 60 13.10 24.28 -1.41
C GLY A 60 12.75 24.01 0.06
N LEU A 61 13.54 23.24 0.82
CA LEU A 61 13.27 23.02 2.25
C LEU A 61 13.27 24.29 3.13
N LEU A 62 13.83 25.39 2.63
CA LEU A 62 13.82 26.68 3.33
C LEU A 62 12.41 27.28 3.47
N ASP A 63 11.45 26.84 2.63
CA ASP A 63 10.06 27.32 2.62
C ASP A 63 9.09 26.39 3.36
N VAL A 64 9.58 25.28 3.92
CA VAL A 64 8.75 24.35 4.71
C VAL A 64 8.36 25.02 6.03
N ILE A 65 7.07 24.98 6.32
CA ILE A 65 6.47 25.45 7.56
C ILE A 65 5.82 24.29 8.32
N PRO A 66 5.67 24.37 9.66
CA PRO A 66 4.94 23.33 10.40
C PRO A 66 3.55 23.05 9.81
N PHE A 67 3.16 21.78 9.75
CA PHE A 67 1.93 21.34 9.09
C PHE A 67 0.67 22.07 9.58
N ASP A 68 0.57 22.33 10.88
CA ASP A 68 -0.54 23.07 11.49
C ASP A 68 -0.64 24.53 11.01
N LEU A 69 0.41 25.07 10.42
CA LEU A 69 0.44 26.42 9.84
C LEU A 69 0.29 26.43 8.31
N MET A 70 0.26 25.27 7.66
CA MET A 70 0.06 25.19 6.21
C MET A 70 -1.37 25.65 5.86
N PRO A 71 -1.54 26.65 4.97
CA PRO A 71 -2.87 27.11 4.59
C PRO A 71 -3.57 26.05 3.73
N TYR A 72 -4.89 26.03 3.78
CA TYR A 72 -5.72 25.35 2.81
C TYR A 72 -6.31 26.40 1.87
N GLU A 73 -6.09 26.22 0.56
CA GLU A 73 -6.65 27.05 -0.50
C GLU A 73 -7.41 26.15 -1.48
N ARG A 74 -8.67 26.45 -1.76
CA ARG A 74 -9.47 25.64 -2.68
C ARG A 74 -8.93 25.76 -4.10
N PRO A 75 -8.46 24.67 -4.74
CA PRO A 75 -8.05 24.69 -6.15
C PRO A 75 -9.24 24.98 -7.08
N ASP A 76 -8.96 25.54 -8.26
CA ASP A 76 -9.93 25.86 -9.31
C ASP A 76 -9.47 25.27 -10.66
N LEU A 77 -10.06 24.14 -11.07
CA LEU A 77 -9.73 23.42 -12.31
C LEU A 77 -9.87 24.30 -13.58
N GLU A 78 -10.66 25.39 -13.55
CA GLU A 78 -10.71 26.33 -14.67
C GLU A 78 -9.36 27.02 -14.90
N GLU A 79 -8.49 27.11 -13.87
CA GLU A 79 -7.14 27.66 -14.00
C GLU A 79 -6.25 26.71 -14.78
N LEU A 80 -6.20 25.43 -14.42
CA LEU A 80 -5.46 24.41 -15.16
C LEU A 80 -5.94 24.29 -16.61
N SER A 81 -7.25 24.27 -16.84
CA SER A 81 -7.81 24.21 -18.21
C SER A 81 -7.33 25.37 -19.09
N ARG A 82 -7.22 26.60 -18.53
CA ARG A 82 -6.69 27.76 -19.26
C ARG A 82 -5.20 27.63 -19.55
N ASP A 83 -4.42 27.06 -18.64
CA ASP A 83 -2.98 26.85 -18.83
C ASP A 83 -2.70 25.77 -19.88
N ILE A 84 -3.47 24.68 -19.89
CA ILE A 84 -3.43 23.63 -20.93
C ILE A 84 -3.80 24.20 -22.30
N ASP A 85 -4.83 25.04 -22.37
CA ASP A 85 -5.19 25.73 -23.62
C ASP A 85 -4.06 26.62 -24.11
N ALA A 86 -3.36 27.33 -23.21
CA ALA A 86 -2.20 28.14 -23.56
C ALA A 86 -1.02 27.33 -24.11
N VAL A 87 -0.76 26.14 -23.55
CA VAL A 87 0.21 25.16 -24.09
C VAL A 87 -0.21 24.75 -25.51
N GLY A 88 -1.48 24.34 -25.68
CA GLY A 88 -2.01 23.94 -27.01
C GLY A 88 -1.87 25.03 -28.05
N GLU A 89 -2.24 26.28 -27.71
CA GLU A 89 -2.07 27.44 -28.61
C GLU A 89 -0.59 27.72 -28.95
N ALA A 90 0.33 27.49 -28.00
CA ALA A 90 1.77 27.64 -28.23
C ALA A 90 2.30 26.54 -29.17
N LEU A 91 1.91 25.29 -29.00
CA LEU A 91 2.24 24.18 -29.89
C LEU A 91 1.70 24.44 -31.31
N ASP A 92 0.44 24.85 -31.45
CA ASP A 92 -0.21 25.12 -32.76
C ASP A 92 0.48 26.21 -33.54
N ARG A 93 1.03 27.22 -32.88
CA ARG A 93 1.78 28.30 -33.57
C ARG A 93 3.25 27.97 -33.82
N GLY A 94 3.73 26.79 -33.35
CA GLY A 94 5.11 26.33 -33.51
C GLY A 94 6.09 27.06 -32.59
N ALA A 95 5.69 27.26 -31.33
CA ALA A 95 6.55 27.79 -30.28
C ALA A 95 7.76 26.86 -30.07
N ASP A 96 8.89 27.41 -29.63
CA ASP A 96 10.05 26.61 -29.23
C ASP A 96 9.95 26.20 -27.73
N PHE A 97 10.84 25.30 -27.29
CA PHE A 97 10.85 24.81 -25.93
C PHE A 97 10.95 25.92 -24.88
N THR A 98 11.72 26.97 -25.13
CA THR A 98 11.88 28.09 -24.18
C THR A 98 10.56 28.82 -23.92
N GLU A 99 9.66 28.83 -24.92
CA GLU A 99 8.33 29.43 -24.79
C GLU A 99 7.33 28.46 -24.16
N LEU A 100 7.50 27.15 -24.39
CA LEU A 100 6.62 26.09 -23.80
C LEU A 100 6.95 25.80 -22.34
N GLU A 101 8.22 25.75 -21.96
CA GLU A 101 8.67 25.36 -20.62
C GLU A 101 7.91 26.09 -19.48
N PRO A 102 7.78 27.43 -19.47
CA PRO A 102 7.04 28.10 -18.40
C PRO A 102 5.54 27.84 -18.40
N LEU A 103 4.94 27.42 -19.51
CA LEU A 103 3.52 27.05 -19.57
C LEU A 103 3.31 25.64 -19.04
N LEU A 104 4.23 24.72 -19.34
CA LEU A 104 4.24 23.37 -18.78
C LEU A 104 4.52 23.40 -17.28
N ASP A 105 5.47 24.25 -16.84
CA ASP A 105 5.74 24.46 -15.41
C ASP A 105 4.49 24.95 -14.66
N ALA A 106 3.69 25.84 -15.26
CA ALA A 106 2.46 26.31 -14.64
C ALA A 106 1.43 25.17 -14.46
N CYS A 107 1.29 24.28 -15.44
CA CYS A 107 0.44 23.10 -15.31
C CYS A 107 0.95 22.16 -14.20
N SER A 108 2.27 21.92 -14.15
CA SER A 108 2.90 21.10 -13.10
C SER A 108 2.73 21.72 -11.70
N ASP A 109 2.98 23.02 -11.56
CA ASP A 109 2.84 23.74 -10.29
C ASP A 109 1.37 23.70 -9.80
N TYR A 110 0.40 23.72 -10.74
CA TYR A 110 -1.02 23.55 -10.38
C TYR A 110 -1.34 22.14 -9.89
N CYS A 111 -0.80 21.09 -10.52
CA CYS A 111 -0.97 19.71 -10.06
C CYS A 111 -0.37 19.52 -8.67
N ASP A 112 0.83 20.07 -8.41
CA ASP A 112 1.45 20.06 -7.10
C ASP A 112 0.57 20.75 -6.04
N LEU A 113 -0.04 21.90 -6.40
CA LEU A 113 -0.99 22.61 -5.54
C LEU A 113 -2.23 21.76 -5.26
N TYR A 114 -2.86 21.22 -6.31
CA TYR A 114 -4.06 20.40 -6.17
C TYR A 114 -3.81 19.20 -5.26
N THR A 115 -2.77 18.42 -5.53
CA THR A 115 -2.39 17.25 -4.74
C THR A 115 -2.05 17.61 -3.29
N THR A 116 -1.37 18.74 -3.08
CA THR A 116 -1.10 19.26 -1.73
C THR A 116 -2.39 19.61 -0.99
N MET A 117 -3.34 20.29 -1.64
CA MET A 117 -4.62 20.65 -1.02
C MET A 117 -5.51 19.44 -0.76
N TYR A 118 -5.51 18.48 -1.70
CA TYR A 118 -6.16 17.18 -1.52
C TYR A 118 -5.61 16.45 -0.26
N SER A 119 -4.29 16.33 -0.15
CA SER A 119 -3.64 15.69 1.00
C SER A 119 -3.89 16.44 2.31
N ILE A 120 -3.85 17.78 2.31
CA ILE A 120 -4.16 18.59 3.51
C ILE A 120 -5.63 18.39 3.94
N ALA A 121 -6.58 18.38 3.00
CA ALA A 121 -7.99 18.15 3.31
C ALA A 121 -8.20 16.74 3.87
N PHE A 122 -7.61 15.72 3.25
CA PHE A 122 -7.63 14.35 3.71
C PHE A 122 -7.05 14.19 5.10
N ILE A 123 -5.80 14.65 5.34
CA ILE A 123 -5.16 14.55 6.65
C ILE A 123 -6.03 15.20 7.74
N ARG A 124 -6.52 16.41 7.50
CA ARG A 124 -7.31 17.13 8.50
C ARG A 124 -8.68 16.51 8.74
N SER A 125 -9.31 15.94 7.72
CA SER A 125 -10.55 15.17 7.90
C SER A 125 -10.30 13.88 8.71
N CYS A 126 -9.12 13.25 8.55
CA CYS A 126 -8.72 12.09 9.34
C CYS A 126 -8.32 12.46 10.78
N GLN A 127 -7.77 13.65 11.02
CA GLN A 127 -7.43 14.12 12.36
C GLN A 127 -8.66 14.39 13.23
N ASP A 128 -9.74 14.84 12.62
CA ASP A 128 -11.04 15.06 13.29
C ASP A 128 -12.20 14.71 12.34
N MET A 129 -12.72 13.50 12.44
CA MET A 129 -13.86 13.02 11.62
C MET A 129 -15.15 13.80 11.84
N THR A 130 -15.18 14.72 12.80
CA THR A 130 -16.31 15.63 13.02
C THR A 130 -16.17 17.00 12.35
N ASP A 131 -15.01 17.26 11.71
CA ASP A 131 -14.79 18.49 10.94
C ASP A 131 -15.45 18.38 9.56
N GLU A 132 -16.71 18.84 9.49
CA GLU A 132 -17.51 18.82 8.26
C GLU A 132 -16.85 19.62 7.12
N PHE A 133 -16.05 20.67 7.41
CA PHE A 133 -15.42 21.47 6.36
C PHE A 133 -14.37 20.66 5.59
N TYR A 134 -13.43 19.99 6.29
CA TYR A 134 -12.41 19.22 5.61
C TYR A 134 -12.94 17.92 5.01
N ALA A 135 -13.95 17.30 5.61
CA ALA A 135 -14.65 16.17 5.02
C ALA A 135 -15.34 16.55 3.69
N ASP A 136 -16.04 17.70 3.64
CA ASP A 136 -16.67 18.20 2.42
C ASP A 136 -15.63 18.61 1.34
N GLU A 137 -14.51 19.24 1.74
CA GLU A 137 -13.45 19.63 0.81
C GLU A 137 -12.73 18.41 0.23
N TYR A 138 -12.41 17.40 1.07
CA TYR A 138 -11.84 16.15 0.61
C TYR A 138 -12.76 15.44 -0.39
N ALA A 139 -14.04 15.25 -0.04
CA ALA A 139 -15.01 14.61 -0.92
C ALA A 139 -15.16 15.34 -2.26
N ARG A 140 -15.14 16.69 -2.25
CA ARG A 140 -15.19 17.49 -3.47
C ARG A 140 -13.95 17.29 -4.34
N LEU A 141 -12.76 17.33 -3.75
CA LEU A 141 -11.50 17.14 -4.49
C LEU A 141 -11.39 15.71 -5.02
N ASP A 142 -11.88 14.73 -4.27
CA ASP A 142 -11.95 13.34 -4.72
C ASP A 142 -12.86 13.20 -5.95
N GLU A 143 -14.03 13.83 -5.95
CA GLU A 143 -14.93 13.86 -7.11
C GLU A 143 -14.31 14.60 -8.32
N GLU A 144 -13.59 15.71 -8.09
CA GLU A 144 -12.92 16.50 -9.14
C GLU A 144 -11.62 15.86 -9.66
N SER A 145 -11.07 14.84 -8.99
CA SER A 145 -9.81 14.18 -9.36
C SER A 145 -9.84 13.54 -10.74
N ALA A 146 -10.99 12.99 -11.14
CA ALA A 146 -11.20 12.44 -12.48
C ALA A 146 -11.12 13.51 -13.56
N ASP A 147 -11.67 14.71 -13.31
CA ASP A 147 -11.59 15.84 -14.24
C ASP A 147 -10.15 16.35 -14.36
N LEU A 148 -9.41 16.37 -13.24
CA LEU A 148 -7.97 16.71 -13.23
C LEU A 148 -7.16 15.73 -14.09
N SER A 149 -7.37 14.42 -13.89
CA SER A 149 -6.70 13.38 -14.69
C SER A 149 -6.99 13.53 -16.17
N GLN A 150 -8.25 13.76 -16.55
CA GLN A 150 -8.64 13.98 -17.93
C GLN A 150 -7.97 15.23 -18.54
N LEU A 151 -7.82 16.31 -17.78
CA LEU A 151 -7.14 17.52 -18.22
C LEU A 151 -5.64 17.27 -18.47
N MET A 152 -4.99 16.52 -17.57
CA MET A 152 -3.58 16.18 -17.72
C MET A 152 -3.33 15.26 -18.92
N GLU A 153 -4.16 14.25 -19.12
CA GLU A 153 -4.10 13.40 -20.33
C GLU A 153 -4.25 14.20 -21.62
N GLN A 154 -5.15 15.19 -21.63
CA GLN A 154 -5.28 16.08 -22.78
C GLN A 154 -4.00 16.88 -23.04
N LEU A 155 -3.30 17.32 -21.97
CA LEU A 155 -2.01 17.98 -22.07
C LEU A 155 -0.96 17.04 -22.67
N ASP A 156 -0.83 15.84 -22.10
CA ASP A 156 0.14 14.84 -22.53
C ASP A 156 -0.11 14.42 -23.99
N PHE A 157 -1.36 14.13 -24.33
CA PHE A 157 -1.74 13.84 -25.71
C PHE A 157 -1.39 14.98 -26.68
N ARG A 158 -1.70 16.24 -26.34
CA ARG A 158 -1.34 17.39 -27.17
C ARG A 158 0.18 17.52 -27.33
N CYS A 159 0.95 17.33 -26.27
CA CYS A 159 2.40 17.37 -26.30
C CYS A 159 2.99 16.20 -27.10
N GLY A 160 2.52 14.99 -26.88
CA GLY A 160 2.99 13.76 -27.53
C GLY A 160 2.68 13.72 -29.03
N MET A 161 1.50 14.19 -29.43
CA MET A 161 1.12 14.33 -30.84
C MET A 161 1.77 15.52 -31.56
N SER A 162 2.48 16.38 -30.86
CA SER A 162 3.10 17.57 -31.43
C SER A 162 4.40 17.24 -32.17
N PRO A 163 4.82 18.08 -33.14
CA PRO A 163 6.16 17.96 -33.75
C PRO A 163 7.31 18.13 -32.73
N MET A 164 7.01 18.55 -31.52
CA MET A 164 7.96 18.76 -30.41
C MET A 164 8.12 17.54 -29.49
N ALA A 165 7.34 16.49 -29.69
CA ALA A 165 7.29 15.33 -28.78
C ALA A 165 8.66 14.80 -28.36
N GLN A 166 9.57 14.58 -29.32
CA GLN A 166 10.95 14.15 -29.07
C GLN A 166 11.77 15.15 -28.23
N GLU A 167 11.63 16.46 -28.49
CA GLU A 167 12.33 17.50 -27.74
C GLU A 167 11.74 17.63 -26.33
N LEU A 168 10.42 17.45 -26.20
CA LEU A 168 9.71 17.44 -24.92
C LEU A 168 10.09 16.21 -24.09
N GLU A 169 10.18 15.01 -24.69
CA GLU A 169 10.72 13.82 -24.03
C GLU A 169 12.14 14.05 -23.48
N GLU A 170 13.05 14.58 -24.30
CA GLU A 170 14.44 14.82 -23.89
C GLU A 170 14.57 15.83 -22.75
N LYS A 171 13.66 16.80 -22.65
CA LYS A 171 13.81 17.96 -21.76
C LYS A 171 12.82 18.01 -20.60
N TYR A 172 11.65 17.40 -20.74
CA TYR A 172 10.54 17.62 -19.80
C TYR A 172 9.85 16.35 -19.36
N PHE A 173 9.40 15.51 -20.30
CA PHE A 173 8.65 14.28 -20.01
C PHE A 173 9.57 13.08 -19.72
N TRP A 174 9.00 11.90 -19.62
CA TRP A 174 9.69 10.63 -19.35
C TRP A 174 10.27 9.98 -20.61
N PRO A 175 11.25 9.07 -20.49
CA PRO A 175 11.75 8.30 -21.62
C PRO A 175 10.64 7.42 -22.24
N GLY A 176 10.50 7.45 -23.56
CA GLY A 176 9.44 6.73 -24.28
C GLY A 176 8.18 7.54 -24.54
N PHE A 177 8.04 8.73 -23.95
CA PHE A 177 6.88 9.60 -24.13
C PHE A 177 6.49 9.84 -25.60
N ALA A 178 7.46 10.16 -26.46
CA ALA A 178 7.18 10.41 -27.88
C ALA A 178 6.77 9.15 -28.65
N GLU A 179 7.20 7.96 -28.23
CA GLU A 179 6.83 6.68 -28.83
C GLU A 179 5.42 6.28 -28.41
N GLU A 180 5.06 6.50 -27.17
CA GLU A 180 3.73 6.25 -26.61
C GLU A 180 2.61 6.95 -27.39
N TYR A 181 2.83 8.20 -27.78
CA TYR A 181 1.85 9.00 -28.54
C TYR A 181 2.09 9.01 -30.07
N ALA A 182 3.05 8.24 -30.59
CA ALA A 182 3.37 8.26 -32.04
C ALA A 182 2.27 7.68 -32.93
N ASP A 183 1.38 6.86 -32.42
CA ASP A 183 0.28 6.20 -33.14
C ASP A 183 -1.08 6.58 -32.53
N ASP A 184 -1.80 7.49 -33.20
CA ASP A 184 -3.16 7.94 -32.84
C ASP A 184 -4.20 6.79 -32.78
N SER A 185 -3.88 5.61 -33.33
CA SER A 185 -4.73 4.42 -33.29
C SER A 185 -4.59 3.61 -31.98
N GLN A 186 -3.65 3.96 -31.12
CA GLN A 186 -3.35 3.27 -29.86
C GLN A 186 -3.65 4.13 -28.62
N ALA A 187 -4.43 5.18 -28.71
CA ALA A 187 -4.86 5.92 -27.53
C ALA A 187 -5.63 4.97 -26.59
N PHE A 188 -5.04 4.69 -25.41
CA PHE A 188 -5.67 3.81 -24.39
C PHE A 188 -7.04 4.36 -23.99
N TYR A 189 -7.17 5.67 -23.85
CA TYR A 189 -8.38 6.37 -23.42
C TYR A 189 -9.24 6.89 -24.58
N ASP A 190 -9.65 6.01 -25.50
CA ASP A 190 -10.67 6.35 -26.50
C ASP A 190 -12.09 6.42 -25.89
N ASP A 191 -13.06 6.88 -26.69
CA ASP A 191 -14.45 7.06 -26.22
C ASP A 191 -15.07 5.76 -25.64
N GLU A 192 -14.66 4.56 -26.09
CA GLU A 192 -15.16 3.28 -25.61
C GLU A 192 -14.51 2.92 -24.27
N MET A 193 -13.19 3.10 -24.11
CA MET A 193 -12.50 2.89 -22.83
C MET A 193 -13.01 3.86 -21.76
N VAL A 194 -13.15 5.15 -22.09
CA VAL A 194 -13.72 6.15 -21.18
C VAL A 194 -15.11 5.76 -20.69
N ALA A 195 -15.95 5.20 -21.58
CA ALA A 195 -17.27 4.71 -21.16
C ALA A 195 -17.20 3.49 -20.22
N LEU A 196 -16.23 2.59 -20.41
CA LEU A 196 -16.01 1.43 -19.53
C LEU A 196 -15.50 1.88 -18.16
N LEU A 197 -14.56 2.82 -18.10
CA LEU A 197 -14.03 3.38 -16.85
C LEU A 197 -15.11 4.16 -16.08
N GLN A 198 -15.98 4.90 -16.77
CA GLN A 198 -17.11 5.57 -16.13
C GLN A 198 -18.12 4.57 -15.53
N GLU A 199 -18.39 3.44 -16.21
CA GLU A 199 -19.24 2.39 -15.65
C GLU A 199 -18.58 1.71 -14.45
N GLU A 200 -17.26 1.48 -14.48
CA GLU A 200 -16.50 0.97 -13.34
C GLU A 200 -16.61 1.92 -12.13
N SER A 201 -16.40 3.22 -12.34
CA SER A 201 -16.53 4.23 -11.28
C SER A 201 -17.94 4.22 -10.66
N ASN A 202 -18.99 4.07 -11.47
CA ASN A 202 -20.36 3.96 -10.98
C ASN A 202 -20.57 2.69 -10.12
N LEU A 203 -19.99 1.56 -10.53
CA LEU A 203 -20.05 0.30 -9.78
C LEU A 203 -19.31 0.38 -8.45
N ILE A 204 -18.13 1.04 -8.44
CA ILE A 204 -17.37 1.31 -7.21
C ILE A 204 -18.15 2.23 -6.27
N ALA A 205 -18.80 3.27 -6.79
CA ALA A 205 -19.67 4.13 -6.00
C ALA A 205 -20.88 3.37 -5.41
N GLU A 206 -21.47 2.42 -6.15
CA GLU A 206 -22.52 1.53 -5.63
C GLU A 206 -21.98 0.63 -4.50
N TYR A 207 -20.79 0.04 -4.67
CA TYR A 207 -20.10 -0.72 -3.62
C TYR A 207 -19.93 0.12 -2.36
N ARG A 208 -19.31 1.31 -2.47
CA ARG A 208 -19.08 2.24 -1.35
C ARG A 208 -20.37 2.60 -0.62
N ALA A 209 -21.46 2.86 -1.37
CA ALA A 209 -22.77 3.16 -0.78
C ALA A 209 -23.35 1.97 -0.01
N LEU A 210 -23.11 0.73 -0.45
CA LEU A 210 -23.59 -0.47 0.24
C LEU A 210 -22.84 -0.74 1.55
N VAL A 211 -21.53 -0.45 1.61
CA VAL A 211 -20.70 -0.74 2.79
C VAL A 211 -20.62 0.43 3.78
N ALA A 212 -20.98 1.65 3.40
CA ALA A 212 -20.85 2.83 4.27
C ALA A 212 -21.66 2.73 5.57
N ASN A 213 -22.93 2.30 5.50
CA ASN A 213 -23.82 2.20 6.66
C ASN A 213 -24.80 1.02 6.49
N PRO A 214 -24.33 -0.23 6.62
CA PRO A 214 -25.16 -1.39 6.34
C PRO A 214 -26.20 -1.65 7.43
N ALA A 215 -27.47 -1.49 7.09
CA ALA A 215 -28.59 -1.85 7.94
C ALA A 215 -28.87 -3.35 7.87
N VAL A 216 -28.81 -4.06 8.99
CA VAL A 216 -28.95 -5.51 9.11
C VAL A 216 -30.20 -5.86 9.90
N THR A 217 -31.02 -6.76 9.36
CA THR A 217 -32.16 -7.34 10.07
C THR A 217 -31.75 -8.62 10.78
N LEU A 218 -31.77 -8.62 12.11
CA LEU A 218 -31.45 -9.80 12.94
C LEU A 218 -32.56 -10.85 12.88
N SER A 219 -32.26 -12.05 13.37
CA SER A 219 -33.22 -13.18 13.39
C SER A 219 -34.49 -12.91 14.21
N ASP A 220 -34.44 -11.99 15.17
CA ASP A 220 -35.61 -11.53 15.95
C ASP A 220 -36.45 -10.44 15.24
N GLY A 221 -36.05 -9.99 14.05
CA GLY A 221 -36.70 -8.98 13.24
C GLY A 221 -36.33 -7.54 13.61
N GLN A 222 -35.37 -7.33 14.52
CA GLN A 222 -34.83 -6.01 14.81
C GLN A 222 -33.87 -5.58 13.70
N GLU A 223 -34.02 -4.35 13.21
CA GLU A 223 -33.06 -3.71 12.30
C GLU A 223 -32.05 -2.91 13.11
N VAL A 224 -30.78 -3.09 12.80
CA VAL A 224 -29.65 -2.42 13.46
C VAL A 224 -28.66 -1.91 12.40
N ASP A 225 -27.93 -0.86 12.72
CA ASP A 225 -26.72 -0.50 11.99
C ASP A 225 -25.60 -1.49 12.35
N PHE A 226 -24.94 -2.04 11.33
CA PHE A 226 -24.01 -3.15 11.53
C PHE A 226 -22.79 -2.74 12.36
N TYR A 227 -22.15 -1.63 12.01
CA TYR A 227 -20.92 -1.21 12.67
C TYR A 227 -21.19 -0.73 14.11
N SER A 228 -22.22 0.08 14.32
CA SER A 228 -22.62 0.45 15.67
C SER A 228 -22.97 -0.76 16.54
N ALA A 229 -23.61 -1.78 15.94
CA ALA A 229 -23.97 -2.99 16.66
C ALA A 229 -22.76 -3.89 16.98
N LEU A 230 -21.73 -3.91 16.11
CA LEU A 230 -20.45 -4.61 16.39
C LEU A 230 -19.77 -4.05 17.65
N ASP A 231 -19.77 -2.73 17.83
CA ASP A 231 -19.17 -2.06 18.98
C ASP A 231 -19.98 -2.27 20.28
N GLU A 232 -21.31 -2.36 20.17
CA GLU A 232 -22.20 -2.45 21.33
C GLU A 232 -22.44 -3.89 21.85
N ILE A 233 -22.35 -4.89 20.95
CA ILE A 233 -22.72 -6.28 21.29
C ILE A 233 -21.49 -7.06 21.73
N ASP A 234 -21.59 -7.72 22.90
CA ASP A 234 -20.54 -8.62 23.40
C ASP A 234 -20.18 -9.70 22.35
N PRO A 235 -18.92 -9.73 21.86
CA PRO A 235 -18.46 -10.69 20.85
C PRO A 235 -18.64 -12.17 21.25
N ALA A 236 -18.71 -12.48 22.56
CA ALA A 236 -18.96 -13.84 23.06
C ALA A 236 -20.45 -14.22 23.06
N SER A 237 -21.34 -13.31 22.71
CA SER A 237 -22.79 -13.55 22.76
C SER A 237 -23.32 -14.23 21.50
N SER A 238 -24.41 -14.99 21.62
CA SER A 238 -25.15 -15.53 20.46
C SER A 238 -25.77 -14.41 19.59
N ARG A 239 -25.95 -13.21 20.13
CA ARG A 239 -26.45 -12.05 19.40
C ARG A 239 -25.40 -11.48 18.46
N TYR A 240 -24.14 -11.50 18.85
CA TYR A 240 -23.01 -11.14 17.99
C TYR A 240 -22.91 -12.10 16.78
N ALA A 241 -23.00 -13.40 17.04
CA ALA A 241 -23.02 -14.37 15.96
C ALA A 241 -24.23 -14.16 15.02
N ASP A 242 -25.41 -13.87 15.55
CA ASP A 242 -26.62 -13.54 14.76
C ASP A 242 -26.40 -12.28 13.90
N LEU A 243 -25.78 -11.25 14.45
CA LEU A 243 -25.43 -10.03 13.71
C LEU A 243 -24.48 -10.32 12.54
N VAL A 244 -23.36 -11.00 12.82
CA VAL A 244 -22.35 -11.33 11.80
C VAL A 244 -22.96 -12.21 10.69
N PHE A 245 -23.63 -13.30 11.03
CA PHE A 245 -24.27 -14.16 10.01
C PHE A 245 -25.35 -13.42 9.22
N SER A 246 -26.17 -12.59 9.88
CA SER A 246 -27.22 -11.82 9.20
C SER A 246 -26.64 -10.78 8.24
N TYR A 247 -25.50 -10.17 8.55
CA TYR A 247 -24.81 -9.26 7.64
C TYR A 247 -24.37 -9.99 6.37
N TYR A 248 -23.60 -11.07 6.48
CA TYR A 248 -23.13 -11.80 5.31
C TYR A 248 -24.27 -12.36 4.46
N GLU A 249 -25.31 -12.93 5.08
CA GLU A 249 -26.47 -13.45 4.35
C GLU A 249 -27.22 -12.36 3.57
N GLN A 250 -27.30 -11.12 4.09
CA GLN A 250 -28.03 -10.02 3.47
C GLN A 250 -27.17 -9.22 2.48
N TYR A 251 -25.87 -9.08 2.72
CA TYR A 251 -24.99 -8.23 1.92
C TYR A 251 -24.18 -8.99 0.87
N ASN A 252 -23.81 -10.25 1.10
CA ASN A 252 -23.08 -11.04 0.11
C ASN A 252 -23.80 -11.11 -1.25
N PRO A 253 -25.14 -11.31 -1.36
CA PRO A 253 -25.80 -11.29 -2.67
C PRO A 253 -25.77 -9.91 -3.36
N LYS A 254 -25.82 -8.82 -2.61
CA LYS A 254 -25.81 -7.45 -3.16
C LYS A 254 -24.41 -7.08 -3.65
N LEU A 255 -23.42 -7.22 -2.77
CA LEU A 255 -22.01 -6.96 -3.10
C LEU A 255 -21.50 -7.90 -4.18
N GLY A 256 -21.93 -9.17 -4.16
CA GLY A 256 -21.59 -10.12 -5.19
C GLY A 256 -22.15 -9.77 -6.57
N ALA A 257 -23.32 -9.13 -6.64
CA ALA A 257 -23.84 -8.65 -7.91
C ALA A 257 -22.98 -7.52 -8.48
N VAL A 258 -22.59 -6.54 -7.65
CA VAL A 258 -21.70 -5.43 -8.05
C VAL A 258 -20.33 -5.97 -8.48
N TYR A 259 -19.73 -6.87 -7.69
CA TYR A 259 -18.42 -7.44 -7.98
C TYR A 259 -18.37 -8.20 -9.31
N ILE A 260 -19.40 -8.99 -9.61
CA ILE A 260 -19.49 -9.70 -10.88
C ILE A 260 -19.58 -8.74 -12.07
N GLU A 261 -20.29 -7.63 -11.95
CA GLU A 261 -20.36 -6.64 -13.02
C GLU A 261 -19.03 -5.87 -13.15
N LEU A 262 -18.31 -5.58 -12.04
CA LEU A 262 -16.94 -5.05 -12.08
C LEU A 262 -16.00 -5.97 -12.85
N ILE A 263 -15.97 -7.28 -12.54
CA ILE A 263 -15.11 -8.25 -13.24
C ILE A 263 -15.41 -8.26 -14.74
N LYS A 264 -16.69 -8.30 -15.13
CA LYS A 264 -17.09 -8.31 -16.55
C LYS A 264 -16.67 -7.01 -17.26
N ASN A 265 -16.86 -5.86 -16.61
CA ASN A 265 -16.47 -4.57 -17.15
C ASN A 265 -14.94 -4.54 -17.38
N ARG A 266 -14.14 -4.93 -16.39
CA ARG A 266 -12.69 -5.01 -16.45
C ARG A 266 -12.18 -6.00 -17.51
N GLN A 267 -12.83 -7.14 -17.68
CA GLN A 267 -12.54 -8.07 -18.80
C GLN A 267 -12.79 -7.40 -20.17
N LEU A 268 -13.80 -6.53 -20.29
CA LEU A 268 -14.04 -5.75 -21.51
C LEU A 268 -12.98 -4.68 -21.73
N GLN A 269 -12.52 -4.00 -20.67
CA GLN A 269 -11.42 -3.04 -20.75
C GLN A 269 -10.15 -3.71 -21.31
N ALA A 270 -9.75 -4.85 -20.75
CA ALA A 270 -8.59 -5.59 -21.22
C ALA A 270 -8.71 -6.00 -22.69
N ALA A 271 -9.87 -6.54 -23.07
CA ALA A 271 -10.12 -6.94 -24.46
C ALA A 271 -10.09 -5.73 -25.42
N HIS A 272 -10.61 -4.58 -25.00
CA HIS A 272 -10.59 -3.34 -25.77
C HIS A 272 -9.15 -2.81 -25.92
N ALA A 273 -8.37 -2.80 -24.85
CA ALA A 273 -6.96 -2.39 -24.84
C ALA A 273 -6.01 -3.40 -25.55
N GLY A 274 -6.52 -4.58 -25.92
CA GLY A 274 -5.74 -5.58 -26.66
C GLY A 274 -4.95 -6.54 -25.81
N TYR A 275 -5.15 -6.55 -24.48
CA TYR A 275 -4.56 -7.52 -23.54
C TYR A 275 -5.31 -8.87 -23.61
N ALA A 276 -4.63 -9.95 -23.30
CA ALA A 276 -5.23 -11.28 -23.28
C ALA A 276 -6.12 -11.51 -22.05
N SER A 277 -5.84 -10.81 -20.94
CA SER A 277 -6.62 -10.84 -19.70
C SER A 277 -6.58 -9.48 -19.00
N TYR A 278 -7.51 -9.25 -18.07
CA TYR A 278 -7.42 -8.06 -17.20
C TYR A 278 -6.24 -8.14 -16.22
N GLU A 279 -5.83 -9.32 -15.82
CA GLU A 279 -4.64 -9.50 -14.99
C GLU A 279 -3.37 -9.01 -15.71
N GLU A 280 -3.21 -9.31 -17.03
CA GLU A 280 -2.11 -8.77 -17.82
C GLU A 280 -2.18 -7.23 -17.91
N LEU A 281 -3.37 -6.66 -18.15
CA LEU A 281 -3.56 -5.21 -18.15
C LEU A 281 -3.19 -4.60 -16.81
N ALA A 282 -3.68 -5.15 -15.71
CA ALA A 282 -3.40 -4.63 -14.37
C ALA A 282 -1.91 -4.69 -14.04
N PHE A 283 -1.22 -5.79 -14.36
CA PHE A 283 0.22 -5.94 -14.11
C PHE A 283 1.07 -4.96 -14.92
N ASP A 284 0.77 -4.79 -16.20
CA ASP A 284 1.54 -3.99 -17.14
C ASP A 284 1.20 -2.48 -17.03
N HIS A 285 -0.09 -2.16 -17.09
CA HIS A 285 -0.57 -0.78 -17.16
C HIS A 285 -0.83 -0.14 -15.79
N ASP A 286 -1.62 -0.84 -14.91
CA ASP A 286 -2.07 -0.22 -13.68
C ASP A 286 -0.99 -0.22 -12.59
N PHE A 287 -0.21 -1.31 -12.49
CA PHE A 287 0.83 -1.47 -11.47
C PHE A 287 2.26 -1.40 -12.00
N GLN A 288 2.45 -1.40 -13.32
CA GLN A 288 3.76 -1.31 -13.98
C GLN A 288 4.79 -2.30 -13.39
N ARG A 289 4.36 -3.56 -13.18
CA ARG A 289 5.18 -4.58 -12.55
C ARG A 289 6.26 -5.10 -13.47
N ASP A 290 7.45 -5.27 -12.96
CA ASP A 290 8.61 -5.88 -13.64
C ASP A 290 8.64 -7.41 -13.53
N TYR A 291 7.48 -8.04 -13.23
CA TYR A 291 7.26 -9.49 -13.25
C TYR A 291 5.88 -9.84 -13.83
N SER A 292 5.78 -11.06 -14.38
CA SER A 292 4.56 -11.49 -15.08
C SER A 292 3.54 -12.17 -14.17
N PRO A 293 2.25 -12.27 -14.60
CA PRO A 293 1.22 -13.07 -13.93
C PRO A 293 1.63 -14.53 -13.70
N GLU A 294 2.37 -15.15 -14.63
CA GLU A 294 2.83 -16.53 -14.47
C GLU A 294 3.84 -16.68 -13.33
N LEU A 295 4.76 -15.72 -13.14
CA LEU A 295 5.66 -15.70 -11.99
C LEU A 295 4.91 -15.54 -10.68
N ALA A 296 3.87 -14.70 -10.67
CA ALA A 296 2.98 -14.56 -9.52
C ALA A 296 2.24 -15.87 -9.19
N GLU A 297 1.74 -16.60 -10.20
CA GLU A 297 1.12 -17.93 -10.01
C GLU A 297 2.11 -18.94 -9.42
N GLU A 298 3.35 -19.00 -9.95
CA GLU A 298 4.41 -19.86 -9.41
C GLU A 298 4.75 -19.50 -7.96
N TYR A 299 4.76 -18.21 -7.62
CA TYR A 299 4.98 -17.72 -6.27
C TYR A 299 3.86 -18.14 -5.30
N LEU A 300 2.59 -18.01 -5.71
CA LEU A 300 1.43 -18.49 -4.95
C LEU A 300 1.48 -19.99 -4.69
N GLN A 301 1.93 -20.79 -5.67
CA GLN A 301 2.18 -22.21 -5.47
C GLN A 301 3.30 -22.43 -4.44
N GLY A 302 4.37 -21.62 -4.48
CA GLY A 302 5.45 -21.66 -3.49
C GLY A 302 4.96 -21.35 -2.06
N ILE A 303 4.04 -20.41 -1.88
CA ILE A 303 3.39 -20.13 -0.58
C ILE A 303 2.68 -21.39 -0.05
N LYS A 304 1.92 -22.10 -0.90
CA LYS A 304 1.23 -23.34 -0.51
C LYS A 304 2.19 -24.44 -0.09
N GLU A 305 3.35 -24.53 -0.75
CA GLU A 305 4.32 -25.59 -0.50
C GLU A 305 5.20 -25.33 0.73
N ASN A 306 5.52 -24.06 1.03
CA ASN A 306 6.50 -23.71 2.06
C ASN A 306 5.87 -23.03 3.28
N ILE A 307 4.98 -22.08 3.09
CA ILE A 307 4.40 -21.25 4.16
C ILE A 307 3.18 -21.94 4.81
N VAL A 308 2.23 -22.41 4.01
CA VAL A 308 1.01 -23.07 4.50
C VAL A 308 1.27 -24.27 5.43
N PRO A 309 2.30 -25.12 5.24
CA PRO A 309 2.61 -26.16 6.22
C PRO A 309 3.00 -25.62 7.60
N LEU A 310 3.73 -24.49 7.68
CA LEU A 310 4.04 -23.84 8.96
C LEU A 310 2.78 -23.25 9.59
N TYR A 311 1.96 -22.54 8.80
CA TYR A 311 0.68 -22.03 9.26
C TYR A 311 -0.21 -23.13 9.87
N ARG A 312 -0.37 -24.26 9.17
CA ARG A 312 -1.15 -25.40 9.65
C ARG A 312 -0.56 -26.08 10.90
N GLN A 313 0.74 -25.97 11.11
CA GLN A 313 1.38 -26.49 12.32
C GLN A 313 1.02 -25.64 13.55
N LEU A 314 0.98 -24.32 13.38
CA LEU A 314 0.69 -23.35 14.44
C LEU A 314 -0.81 -23.17 14.66
N ALA A 315 -1.60 -23.25 13.60
CA ALA A 315 -3.03 -23.00 13.59
C ALA A 315 -3.85 -24.21 13.08
N PRO A 316 -3.82 -25.37 13.75
CA PRO A 316 -4.40 -26.61 13.24
C PRO A 316 -5.90 -26.54 12.94
N TYR A 317 -6.60 -25.52 13.39
CA TYR A 317 -8.02 -25.28 13.12
C TYR A 317 -8.31 -23.89 12.54
N GLY A 318 -7.31 -23.24 11.96
CA GLY A 318 -7.42 -21.85 11.49
C GLY A 318 -7.29 -20.81 12.60
N TYR A 319 -6.79 -21.19 13.78
CA TYR A 319 -6.52 -20.27 14.88
C TYR A 319 -5.03 -20.11 15.09
N LEU A 320 -4.56 -18.89 15.05
CA LEU A 320 -3.19 -18.57 15.45
C LEU A 320 -3.14 -18.17 16.94
N PRO A 321 -1.97 -18.35 17.53
CA PRO A 321 -1.69 -17.88 18.87
C PRO A 321 -1.99 -16.37 19.01
N THR A 322 -2.57 -15.92 20.15
CA THR A 322 -2.65 -14.49 20.51
C THR A 322 -1.57 -14.19 21.54
N VAL A 323 -0.73 -13.23 21.21
CA VAL A 323 0.19 -12.66 22.19
C VAL A 323 -0.59 -11.73 23.12
N GLU A 324 -0.33 -11.77 24.44
CA GLU A 324 -0.99 -10.87 25.38
C GLU A 324 -0.66 -9.42 25.03
N PRO A 325 -1.67 -8.56 24.84
CA PRO A 325 -1.43 -7.14 24.53
C PRO A 325 -0.68 -6.48 25.70
N MET A 326 0.41 -5.80 25.38
CA MET A 326 1.14 -4.94 26.32
C MET A 326 0.88 -3.50 25.94
N SER A 327 0.59 -2.65 26.93
CA SER A 327 0.31 -1.24 26.70
C SER A 327 1.58 -0.39 26.74
N LEU A 328 1.70 0.52 25.78
CA LEU A 328 2.66 1.62 25.78
C LEU A 328 1.92 2.94 26.03
N ASP A 329 2.51 3.83 26.83
CA ASP A 329 2.06 5.22 26.81
C ASP A 329 2.74 6.00 25.66
N ALA A 330 2.11 7.09 25.24
CA ALA A 330 2.57 7.86 24.09
C ALA A 330 4.03 8.36 24.24
N GLN A 331 4.44 8.76 25.46
CA GLN A 331 5.81 9.24 25.69
C GLN A 331 6.83 8.11 25.53
N ARG A 332 6.51 6.93 26.04
CA ARG A 332 7.40 5.77 25.89
C ARG A 332 7.49 5.32 24.43
N LEU A 333 6.37 5.35 23.70
CA LEU A 333 6.37 5.07 22.27
C LEU A 333 7.33 6.04 21.53
N GLU A 334 7.17 7.35 21.72
CA GLU A 334 8.07 8.34 21.11
C GLU A 334 9.54 8.14 21.46
N ASP A 335 9.86 7.82 22.73
CA ASP A 335 11.22 7.55 23.17
C ASP A 335 11.81 6.31 22.48
N ILE A 336 11.06 5.22 22.39
CA ILE A 336 11.45 3.98 21.69
C ILE A 336 11.71 4.24 20.21
N LEU A 337 10.79 4.93 19.53
CA LEU A 337 10.91 5.23 18.10
C LEU A 337 12.13 6.09 17.80
N ARG A 338 12.34 7.15 18.59
CA ARG A 338 13.51 8.03 18.44
C ARG A 338 14.83 7.27 18.63
N ASP A 339 14.93 6.43 19.64
CA ASP A 339 16.14 5.68 19.93
C ASP A 339 16.37 4.56 18.91
N GLY A 340 15.30 3.93 18.40
CA GLY A 340 15.35 2.99 17.29
C GLY A 340 15.93 3.64 16.02
N VAL A 341 15.34 4.75 15.54
CA VAL A 341 15.83 5.44 14.33
C VAL A 341 17.25 6.02 14.52
N ARG A 342 17.62 6.47 15.73
CA ARG A 342 18.98 6.91 16.03
C ARG A 342 20.00 5.79 15.84
N SER A 343 19.65 4.58 16.16
CA SER A 343 20.53 3.41 16.00
C SER A 343 20.70 2.99 14.53
N MET A 344 19.83 3.46 13.63
CA MET A 344 19.89 3.20 12.18
C MET A 344 20.85 4.12 11.42
N GLY A 345 21.28 5.23 12.02
CA GLY A 345 22.26 6.13 11.43
C GLY A 345 21.76 7.57 11.28
N ASP A 346 22.70 8.43 10.85
CA ASP A 346 22.48 9.88 10.86
C ASP A 346 21.41 10.32 9.83
N ASP A 347 21.36 9.70 8.65
CA ASP A 347 20.37 10.02 7.59
C ASP A 347 18.93 9.78 8.06
N VAL A 348 18.69 8.64 8.72
CA VAL A 348 17.37 8.27 9.24
C VAL A 348 16.98 9.17 10.42
N LEU A 349 17.93 9.43 11.32
CA LEU A 349 17.71 10.32 12.45
C LEU A 349 17.40 11.75 12.00
N ASP A 350 18.17 12.28 11.05
CA ASP A 350 17.95 13.63 10.52
C ASP A 350 16.57 13.77 9.86
N THR A 351 16.14 12.75 9.12
CA THR A 351 14.80 12.69 8.53
C THR A 351 13.71 12.67 9.61
N TYR A 352 13.87 11.85 10.64
CA TYR A 352 12.95 11.79 11.78
C TYR A 352 12.89 13.14 12.54
N GLU A 353 14.04 13.75 12.86
CA GLU A 353 14.08 15.03 13.56
C GLU A 353 13.49 16.18 12.71
N PHE A 354 13.63 16.11 11.38
CA PHE A 354 12.96 17.02 10.46
C PHE A 354 11.43 16.84 10.51
N MET A 355 10.93 15.61 10.44
CA MET A 355 9.52 15.28 10.58
C MET A 355 8.94 15.87 11.88
N VAL A 356 9.63 15.66 13.00
CA VAL A 356 9.22 16.17 14.31
C VAL A 356 9.27 17.71 14.37
N GLN A 357 10.35 18.33 13.86
CA GLN A 357 10.51 19.78 13.86
C GLN A 357 9.39 20.50 13.12
N TYR A 358 8.97 19.97 11.98
CA TYR A 358 7.93 20.57 11.13
C TYR A 358 6.55 19.98 11.38
N ARG A 359 6.39 19.09 12.38
CA ARG A 359 5.12 18.43 12.73
C ARG A 359 4.47 17.78 11.53
N LEU A 360 5.28 17.10 10.72
CA LEU A 360 4.84 16.37 9.53
C LEU A 360 4.38 14.95 9.90
N TYR A 361 3.74 14.82 11.05
CA TYR A 361 3.21 13.55 11.55
C TYR A 361 2.10 13.76 12.57
N ASP A 362 1.25 12.76 12.71
CA ASP A 362 0.26 12.64 13.78
C ASP A 362 0.12 11.18 14.21
N ILE A 363 0.70 10.83 15.37
CA ILE A 363 0.66 9.50 15.98
C ILE A 363 -0.10 9.51 17.31
N THR A 364 -0.95 10.51 17.52
CA THR A 364 -1.68 10.66 18.77
C THR A 364 -2.87 9.72 18.82
N TYR A 365 -3.21 9.23 20.03
CA TYR A 365 -4.49 8.59 20.26
C TYR A 365 -5.57 9.66 20.45
N ASP A 366 -6.57 9.65 19.58
CA ASP A 366 -7.78 10.47 19.72
C ASP A 366 -8.99 9.68 19.20
N PRO A 367 -10.09 9.55 19.96
CA PRO A 367 -11.30 8.86 19.52
C PRO A 367 -12.01 9.54 18.33
N LEU A 368 -11.66 10.77 17.99
CA LEU A 368 -12.20 11.49 16.83
C LEU A 368 -11.40 11.25 15.55
N LYS A 369 -10.21 10.64 15.65
CA LYS A 369 -9.39 10.30 14.49
C LYS A 369 -9.98 9.13 13.69
N ALA A 370 -9.71 9.15 12.39
CA ALA A 370 -9.96 8.02 11.52
C ALA A 370 -9.13 6.80 11.97
N LYS A 371 -9.73 5.61 11.89
CA LYS A 371 -9.12 4.33 12.30
C LYS A 371 -8.26 3.74 11.18
N MET A 372 -7.20 4.48 10.81
CA MET A 372 -6.28 4.13 9.74
C MET A 372 -4.88 4.68 10.01
N SER A 373 -3.89 4.17 9.28
CA SER A 373 -2.53 4.72 9.25
C SER A 373 -2.12 4.87 7.78
N PHE A 374 -1.37 5.92 7.47
CA PHE A 374 -0.89 6.19 6.12
C PHE A 374 0.24 7.21 6.10
N GLN A 375 0.99 7.18 5.02
CA GLN A 375 1.87 8.27 4.59
C GLN A 375 1.25 8.94 3.35
N THR A 376 1.39 10.24 3.19
CA THR A 376 1.05 10.97 1.96
C THR A 376 2.07 12.06 1.70
N TYR A 377 2.21 12.48 0.43
CA TYR A 377 3.17 13.48 0.02
C TYR A 377 2.50 14.84 -0.20
N LEU A 378 3.21 15.92 0.13
CA LEU A 378 2.78 17.30 -0.05
C LEU A 378 3.69 17.97 -1.11
N PRO A 379 3.37 17.83 -2.41
CA PRO A 379 4.28 18.22 -3.50
C PRO A 379 4.71 19.68 -3.46
N SER A 380 3.81 20.62 -3.16
CA SER A 380 4.13 22.05 -3.07
C SER A 380 5.17 22.38 -1.99
N TYR A 381 5.31 21.52 -0.98
CA TYR A 381 6.29 21.64 0.09
C TYR A 381 7.44 20.64 -0.05
N GLN A 382 7.34 19.70 -0.98
CA GLN A 382 8.31 18.63 -1.21
C GLN A 382 8.60 17.79 0.04
N VAL A 383 7.59 17.48 0.84
CA VAL A 383 7.69 16.71 2.08
C VAL A 383 6.55 15.72 2.24
N PRO A 384 6.80 14.55 2.83
CA PRO A 384 5.74 13.63 3.24
C PRO A 384 5.10 14.03 4.56
N PHE A 385 3.92 13.46 4.84
CA PHE A 385 3.23 13.51 6.13
C PHE A 385 2.87 12.09 6.57
N LEU A 386 3.10 11.76 7.85
CA LEU A 386 2.78 10.47 8.46
C LEU A 386 1.58 10.61 9.39
N PHE A 387 0.53 9.82 9.13
CA PHE A 387 -0.64 9.71 10.01
C PHE A 387 -0.75 8.29 10.56
N MET A 388 -1.01 8.16 11.86
CA MET A 388 -1.19 6.86 12.52
C MET A 388 -2.28 6.94 13.59
N ASP A 389 -3.22 6.00 13.58
CA ASP A 389 -4.15 5.77 14.69
C ASP A 389 -3.46 4.86 15.73
N ALA A 390 -2.86 5.47 16.76
CA ALA A 390 -2.19 4.72 17.82
C ALA A 390 -3.20 4.03 18.75
N GLU A 391 -3.02 2.76 19.02
CA GLU A 391 -3.86 1.95 19.90
C GLU A 391 -3.33 1.82 21.34
N GLY A 392 -2.09 2.29 21.58
CA GLY A 392 -1.41 2.20 22.87
C GLY A 392 -0.83 0.82 23.16
N GLY A 393 -0.47 0.07 22.12
CA GLY A 393 0.11 -1.28 22.19
C GLY A 393 1.51 -1.38 21.59
N LEU A 394 2.14 -2.56 21.72
CA LEU A 394 3.42 -2.84 21.04
C LEU A 394 3.28 -2.78 19.51
N GLY A 395 2.10 -3.08 18.97
CA GLY A 395 1.80 -2.98 17.54
C GLY A 395 2.02 -1.59 16.97
N ASP A 396 1.89 -0.53 17.78
CA ASP A 396 2.14 0.85 17.34
C ASP A 396 3.58 1.05 16.87
N ILE A 397 4.54 0.26 17.40
CA ILE A 397 5.95 0.32 16.95
C ILE A 397 6.05 -0.16 15.50
N THR A 398 5.42 -1.27 15.16
CA THR A 398 5.46 -1.83 13.80
C THR A 398 4.64 -0.98 12.83
N THR A 399 3.47 -0.49 13.24
CA THR A 399 2.66 0.42 12.42
C THR A 399 3.41 1.72 12.11
N PHE A 400 4.00 2.36 13.14
CA PHE A 400 4.84 3.53 12.90
C PHE A 400 5.99 3.22 11.96
N SER A 401 6.68 2.10 12.16
CA SER A 401 7.84 1.74 11.34
C SER A 401 7.44 1.53 9.88
N HIS A 402 6.28 0.94 9.63
CA HIS A 402 5.71 0.80 8.29
C HIS A 402 5.55 2.17 7.62
N GLU A 403 4.76 3.05 8.23
CA GLU A 403 4.50 4.39 7.69
C GLU A 403 5.79 5.24 7.60
N PHE A 404 6.74 5.03 8.52
CA PHE A 404 8.02 5.70 8.48
C PHE A 404 8.94 5.18 7.36
N GLY A 405 8.79 3.92 6.94
CA GLY A 405 9.45 3.39 5.74
C GLY A 405 9.02 4.16 4.49
N HIS A 406 7.73 4.34 4.28
CA HIS A 406 7.17 5.18 3.21
C HIS A 406 7.57 6.66 3.38
N TYR A 407 7.56 7.17 4.62
CA TYR A 407 7.98 8.54 4.89
C TYR A 407 9.43 8.77 4.51
N LEU A 408 10.32 7.86 4.87
CA LEU A 408 11.76 7.96 4.59
C LEU A 408 12.02 7.94 3.08
N ASP A 409 11.37 7.04 2.35
CA ASP A 409 11.46 6.97 0.89
C ASP A 409 10.91 8.25 0.24
N GLY A 410 9.70 8.64 0.55
CA GLY A 410 9.09 9.87 0.03
C GLY A 410 9.90 11.13 0.39
N PHE A 411 10.57 11.14 1.54
CA PHE A 411 11.44 12.24 1.92
C PHE A 411 12.75 12.24 1.13
N LEU A 412 13.46 11.13 1.03
CA LEU A 412 14.77 11.05 0.38
C LEU A 412 14.68 11.14 -1.15
N ASN A 413 13.61 10.62 -1.73
CA ASN A 413 13.38 10.56 -3.18
C ASN A 413 12.42 11.64 -3.71
N TYR A 414 12.00 12.60 -2.90
CA TYR A 414 11.15 13.75 -3.29
C TYR A 414 9.76 13.34 -3.77
N GLY A 415 9.18 12.27 -3.18
CA GLY A 415 7.93 11.69 -3.64
C GLY A 415 8.07 11.09 -5.03
N ALA A 416 9.21 10.44 -5.30
CA ALA A 416 9.48 9.83 -6.60
C ALA A 416 8.42 8.78 -6.95
N ASP A 417 8.20 8.63 -8.23
CA ASP A 417 7.29 7.66 -8.81
C ASP A 417 7.96 6.27 -8.78
N GLU A 418 7.51 5.43 -7.91
CA GLU A 418 7.91 4.02 -7.80
C GLU A 418 6.70 3.10 -7.89
N THR A 419 6.92 1.86 -8.29
CA THR A 419 5.86 0.85 -8.26
C THR A 419 5.42 0.59 -6.82
N VAL A 420 4.14 0.26 -6.64
CA VAL A 420 3.58 -0.06 -5.32
C VAL A 420 4.31 -1.23 -4.65
N ASP A 421 4.79 -2.20 -5.44
CA ASP A 421 5.58 -3.33 -4.94
C ASP A 421 6.90 -2.86 -4.31
N LEU A 422 7.56 -1.85 -4.90
CA LEU A 422 8.77 -1.28 -4.34
C LEU A 422 8.50 -0.41 -3.10
N ALA A 423 7.46 0.41 -3.13
CA ALA A 423 7.05 1.21 -1.98
C ALA A 423 6.79 0.33 -0.75
N GLU A 424 6.09 -0.80 -0.94
CA GLU A 424 5.84 -1.78 0.13
C GLU A 424 7.11 -2.53 0.59
N CYS A 425 8.14 -2.65 -0.26
CA CYS A 425 9.43 -3.16 0.21
C CYS A 425 10.04 -2.26 1.29
N PHE A 426 9.94 -0.93 1.15
CA PHE A 426 10.51 0.00 2.12
C PHE A 426 9.75 0.01 3.44
N SER A 427 8.42 0.01 3.40
CA SER A 427 7.59 0.00 4.59
C SER A 427 7.76 -1.30 5.39
N GLN A 428 7.62 -2.44 4.74
CA GLN A 428 7.71 -3.76 5.38
C GLN A 428 9.12 -4.08 5.87
N ALA A 429 10.16 -3.66 5.12
CA ALA A 429 11.53 -3.82 5.59
C ALA A 429 11.84 -2.95 6.81
N MET A 430 11.35 -1.71 6.86
CA MET A 430 11.54 -0.84 8.01
C MET A 430 10.92 -1.42 9.28
N GLU A 431 9.74 -2.06 9.19
CA GLU A 431 9.14 -2.77 10.32
C GLU A 431 10.11 -3.83 10.91
N LEU A 432 10.68 -4.66 10.03
CA LEU A 432 11.56 -5.77 10.44
C LEU A 432 12.94 -5.28 10.90
N LEU A 433 13.49 -4.26 10.26
CA LEU A 433 14.76 -3.66 10.66
C LEU A 433 14.64 -2.93 12.00
N MET A 434 13.50 -2.25 12.25
CA MET A 434 13.23 -1.63 13.56
C MET A 434 13.25 -2.65 14.68
N LEU A 435 12.70 -3.85 14.51
CA LEU A 435 12.73 -4.90 15.53
C LEU A 435 14.15 -5.20 16.00
N THR A 436 15.14 -5.21 15.10
CA THR A 436 16.54 -5.48 15.43
C THR A 436 17.23 -4.36 16.19
N ARG A 437 16.58 -3.18 16.33
CA ARG A 437 17.14 -1.98 16.97
C ARG A 437 16.53 -1.65 18.33
N LEU A 438 15.65 -2.52 18.84
CA LEU A 438 14.91 -2.27 20.09
C LEU A 438 15.58 -2.90 21.33
N ASP A 439 16.75 -3.52 21.18
CA ASP A 439 17.49 -4.07 22.32
C ASP A 439 17.89 -2.95 23.30
N GLY A 440 17.49 -3.15 24.57
CA GLY A 440 17.68 -2.14 25.62
C GLY A 440 16.53 -1.13 25.76
N GLU A 441 15.71 -0.93 24.74
CA GLU A 441 14.51 -0.09 24.80
C GLU A 441 13.30 -0.85 25.34
N LEU A 442 13.14 -2.10 24.94
CA LEU A 442 12.14 -3.03 25.46
C LEU A 442 12.79 -4.00 26.46
N ASN A 443 12.02 -4.46 27.44
CA ASN A 443 12.48 -5.59 28.23
C ASN A 443 12.36 -6.90 27.41
N GLN A 444 13.07 -7.94 27.86
CA GLN A 444 13.16 -9.23 27.15
C GLN A 444 11.79 -9.77 26.71
N ARG A 445 10.79 -9.73 27.59
CA ARG A 445 9.44 -10.24 27.30
C ARG A 445 8.68 -9.35 26.30
N GLU A 446 8.84 -8.04 26.39
CA GLU A 446 8.24 -7.11 25.42
C GLU A 446 8.82 -7.35 24.03
N LEU A 447 10.14 -7.52 23.93
CA LEU A 447 10.82 -7.80 22.68
C LEU A 447 10.41 -9.16 22.10
N GLU A 448 10.41 -10.23 22.90
CA GLU A 448 9.93 -11.54 22.47
C GLU A 448 8.48 -11.47 21.96
N ASN A 449 7.59 -10.83 22.68
CA ASN A 449 6.20 -10.65 22.27
C ASN A 449 6.08 -9.90 20.94
N LEU A 450 6.87 -8.85 20.73
CA LEU A 450 6.82 -8.07 19.51
C LEU A 450 7.31 -8.87 18.28
N TYR A 451 8.40 -9.63 18.44
CA TYR A 451 8.87 -10.55 17.39
C TYR A 451 7.83 -11.62 17.07
N GLU A 452 7.24 -12.26 18.09
CA GLU A 452 6.20 -13.27 17.89
C GLU A 452 4.98 -12.69 17.20
N MET A 453 4.50 -11.52 17.63
CA MET A 453 3.38 -10.83 16.98
C MET A 453 3.69 -10.58 15.50
N LYS A 454 4.85 -9.96 15.21
CA LYS A 454 5.19 -9.61 13.82
C LYS A 454 5.33 -10.85 12.95
N MET A 455 5.97 -11.92 13.43
CA MET A 455 6.09 -13.16 12.64
C MET A 455 4.74 -13.86 12.43
N LEU A 456 3.81 -13.77 13.39
CA LEU A 456 2.45 -14.28 13.21
C LEU A 456 1.66 -13.44 12.20
N ASP A 457 1.77 -12.12 12.26
CA ASP A 457 1.14 -11.21 11.30
C ASP A 457 1.64 -11.47 9.87
N ILE A 458 2.96 -11.67 9.71
CA ILE A 458 3.56 -12.02 8.41
C ILE A 458 3.04 -13.38 7.92
N LEU A 459 2.96 -14.36 8.80
CA LEU A 459 2.46 -15.70 8.44
C LEU A 459 0.97 -15.65 8.02
N GLU A 460 0.15 -14.88 8.74
CA GLU A 460 -1.25 -14.62 8.37
C GLU A 460 -1.35 -13.86 7.04
N MET A 461 -0.50 -12.86 6.85
CA MET A 461 -0.44 -12.09 5.62
C MET A 461 -0.14 -12.99 4.41
N TYR A 462 0.91 -13.81 4.44
CA TYR A 462 1.22 -14.73 3.35
C TYR A 462 0.05 -15.66 3.01
N VAL A 463 -0.62 -16.20 4.03
CA VAL A 463 -1.75 -17.12 3.85
C VAL A 463 -2.98 -16.37 3.35
N GLY A 464 -3.32 -15.25 3.95
CA GLY A 464 -4.50 -14.43 3.59
C GLY A 464 -4.37 -13.84 2.18
N GLN A 465 -3.26 -13.13 1.92
CA GLN A 465 -3.02 -12.53 0.61
C GLN A 465 -2.83 -13.59 -0.49
N GLY A 466 -2.26 -14.76 -0.14
CA GLY A 466 -2.19 -15.89 -1.05
C GLY A 466 -3.58 -16.41 -1.46
N VAL A 467 -4.54 -16.48 -0.52
CA VAL A 467 -5.95 -16.80 -0.84
C VAL A 467 -6.54 -15.74 -1.77
N TYR A 468 -6.32 -14.46 -1.46
CA TYR A 468 -6.92 -13.34 -2.19
C TYR A 468 -6.37 -13.22 -3.60
N ALA A 469 -5.06 -13.28 -3.77
CA ALA A 469 -4.42 -13.18 -5.09
C ALA A 469 -4.79 -14.36 -6.00
N GLU A 470 -4.78 -15.60 -5.49
CA GLU A 470 -5.22 -16.76 -6.28
C GLU A 470 -6.73 -16.71 -6.57
N PHE A 471 -7.52 -16.13 -5.68
CA PHE A 471 -8.95 -15.92 -5.93
C PHE A 471 -9.19 -14.97 -7.10
N GLU A 472 -8.50 -13.83 -7.15
CA GLU A 472 -8.58 -12.89 -8.27
C GLU A 472 -8.11 -13.54 -9.58
N HIS A 473 -6.93 -14.16 -9.57
CA HIS A 473 -6.38 -14.87 -10.72
C HIS A 473 -7.41 -15.83 -11.33
N LEU A 474 -8.00 -16.73 -10.53
CA LEU A 474 -8.98 -17.70 -11.01
C LEU A 474 -10.33 -17.09 -11.39
N LEU A 475 -10.72 -16.01 -10.74
CA LEU A 475 -12.03 -15.39 -10.95
C LEU A 475 -12.03 -14.55 -12.23
N TYR A 476 -10.98 -13.77 -12.48
CA TYR A 476 -10.84 -12.99 -13.71
C TYR A 476 -10.54 -13.85 -14.95
N ALA A 477 -10.01 -15.07 -14.77
CA ALA A 477 -9.88 -16.06 -15.85
C ALA A 477 -11.19 -16.81 -16.15
N ALA A 478 -12.23 -16.65 -15.34
CA ALA A 478 -13.51 -17.35 -15.56
C ALA A 478 -14.33 -16.71 -16.68
N GLU A 479 -15.04 -17.54 -17.46
CA GLU A 479 -15.98 -17.05 -18.46
C GLU A 479 -17.12 -16.25 -17.80
N PRO A 480 -17.58 -15.13 -18.40
CA PRO A 480 -18.62 -14.26 -17.80
C PRO A 480 -19.91 -15.00 -17.41
N GLU A 481 -20.29 -16.07 -18.14
CA GLU A 481 -21.48 -16.86 -17.87
C GLU A 481 -21.35 -17.79 -16.66
N GLN A 482 -20.14 -18.04 -16.19
CA GLN A 482 -19.85 -18.83 -14.99
C GLN A 482 -19.94 -17.99 -13.72
N LEU A 483 -19.76 -16.67 -13.84
CA LEU A 483 -19.74 -15.75 -12.71
C LEU A 483 -21.13 -15.65 -12.07
N THR A 484 -21.31 -16.32 -10.95
CA THR A 484 -22.47 -16.23 -10.07
C THR A 484 -22.01 -16.09 -8.64
N VAL A 485 -22.80 -15.47 -7.77
CA VAL A 485 -22.44 -15.31 -6.34
C VAL A 485 -22.13 -16.67 -5.70
N ASP A 486 -22.87 -17.72 -6.03
CA ASP A 486 -22.60 -19.07 -5.53
C ASP A 486 -21.24 -19.60 -6.01
N TYR A 487 -20.85 -19.34 -7.26
CA TYR A 487 -19.53 -19.72 -7.78
C TYR A 487 -18.41 -18.98 -7.06
N VAL A 488 -18.56 -17.67 -6.89
CA VAL A 488 -17.61 -16.80 -6.17
C VAL A 488 -17.42 -17.31 -4.73
N ASN A 489 -18.53 -17.55 -4.01
CA ASN A 489 -18.51 -18.07 -2.64
C ASN A 489 -17.83 -19.44 -2.53
N GLN A 490 -18.12 -20.36 -3.47
CA GLN A 490 -17.51 -21.70 -3.48
C GLN A 490 -16.01 -21.65 -3.81
N LEU A 491 -15.61 -20.76 -4.71
CA LEU A 491 -14.20 -20.55 -5.04
C LEU A 491 -13.43 -20.05 -3.83
N PHE A 492 -13.92 -18.98 -3.18
CA PHE A 492 -13.27 -18.41 -2.01
C PHE A 492 -13.17 -19.41 -0.84
N LEU A 493 -14.25 -20.16 -0.56
CA LEU A 493 -14.21 -21.22 0.45
C LEU A 493 -13.17 -22.29 0.13
N ARG A 494 -13.13 -22.76 -1.13
CA ARG A 494 -12.16 -23.78 -1.54
C ARG A 494 -10.72 -23.31 -1.31
N LEU A 495 -10.39 -22.09 -1.74
CA LEU A 495 -9.06 -21.53 -1.56
C LEU A 495 -8.73 -21.33 -0.07
N SER A 496 -9.66 -20.82 0.73
CA SER A 496 -9.48 -20.72 2.19
C SER A 496 -9.18 -22.09 2.83
N GLN A 497 -9.78 -23.16 2.32
CA GLN A 497 -9.47 -24.54 2.77
C GLN A 497 -8.11 -25.02 2.28
N ASP A 498 -7.74 -24.72 1.03
CA ASP A 498 -6.46 -25.12 0.44
C ASP A 498 -5.28 -24.44 1.16
N TYR A 499 -5.43 -23.20 1.56
CA TYR A 499 -4.44 -22.48 2.39
C TYR A 499 -4.54 -22.78 3.89
N GLY A 500 -5.58 -23.49 4.35
CA GLY A 500 -5.77 -23.83 5.75
C GLY A 500 -6.34 -22.69 6.61
N ALA A 501 -6.84 -21.63 5.97
CA ALA A 501 -7.39 -20.44 6.64
C ALA A 501 -8.83 -20.64 7.14
N SER A 502 -9.56 -21.67 6.69
CA SER A 502 -10.95 -21.89 7.08
C SER A 502 -11.10 -22.66 8.41
N ILE A 503 -12.12 -22.30 9.20
CA ILE A 503 -12.45 -22.97 10.45
C ILE A 503 -13.56 -24.02 10.19
N PRO A 504 -13.36 -25.31 10.55
CA PRO A 504 -14.39 -26.33 10.40
C PRO A 504 -15.67 -25.98 11.14
N GLY A 505 -16.81 -26.08 10.44
CA GLY A 505 -18.14 -25.73 10.96
C GLY A 505 -18.57 -24.29 10.66
N LEU A 506 -17.70 -23.46 10.08
CA LEU A 506 -17.99 -22.08 9.66
C LEU A 506 -17.87 -21.90 8.13
N GLU A 507 -17.92 -23.01 7.37
CA GLU A 507 -17.68 -23.00 5.91
C GLU A 507 -18.60 -22.02 5.17
N ALA A 508 -19.86 -21.92 5.57
CA ALA A 508 -20.81 -21.00 4.93
C ALA A 508 -20.40 -19.54 5.14
N LEU A 509 -19.87 -19.20 6.32
CA LEU A 509 -19.38 -17.86 6.63
C LEU A 509 -18.12 -17.55 5.81
N TYR A 510 -17.13 -18.44 5.86
CA TYR A 510 -15.87 -18.27 5.13
C TYR A 510 -16.08 -18.09 3.63
N GLY A 511 -17.06 -18.80 3.02
CA GLY A 511 -17.38 -18.62 1.62
C GLY A 511 -17.90 -17.24 1.26
N MET A 512 -18.39 -16.46 2.23
CA MET A 512 -18.95 -15.12 2.01
C MET A 512 -18.01 -13.97 2.40
N MET A 513 -16.92 -14.25 3.15
CA MET A 513 -16.05 -13.22 3.75
C MET A 513 -15.24 -12.39 2.74
N TRP A 514 -15.16 -12.80 1.48
CA TRP A 514 -14.49 -12.04 0.43
C TRP A 514 -15.10 -10.64 0.22
N ILE A 515 -16.36 -10.42 0.65
CA ILE A 515 -17.02 -9.10 0.53
C ILE A 515 -16.40 -8.01 1.41
N ASP A 516 -15.58 -8.40 2.39
CA ASP A 516 -14.88 -7.47 3.28
C ASP A 516 -13.54 -6.98 2.70
N ILE A 517 -13.12 -7.52 1.56
CA ILE A 517 -11.83 -7.18 0.94
C ILE A 517 -12.05 -6.04 -0.05
N THR A 518 -11.79 -4.83 0.38
CA THR A 518 -11.97 -3.60 -0.40
C THR A 518 -11.21 -3.65 -1.73
N HIS A 519 -9.99 -4.17 -1.73
CA HIS A 519 -9.14 -4.28 -2.93
C HIS A 519 -9.84 -5.01 -4.09
N PHE A 520 -10.63 -6.03 -3.84
CA PHE A 520 -11.35 -6.74 -4.91
C PHE A 520 -12.27 -5.82 -5.71
N PHE A 521 -12.87 -4.84 -5.05
CA PHE A 521 -13.78 -3.89 -5.67
C PHE A 521 -13.06 -2.69 -6.27
N GLU A 522 -12.09 -2.13 -5.54
CA GLU A 522 -11.48 -0.84 -5.86
C GLU A 522 -10.12 -0.97 -6.56
N GLN A 523 -9.33 -2.01 -6.25
CA GLN A 523 -7.95 -2.17 -6.74
C GLN A 523 -7.60 -3.65 -6.96
N PRO A 524 -8.20 -4.29 -7.97
CA PRO A 524 -7.95 -5.70 -8.22
C PRO A 524 -6.48 -5.96 -8.57
N PHE A 525 -5.99 -7.12 -8.14
CA PHE A 525 -4.59 -7.55 -8.26
C PHE A 525 -3.57 -6.75 -7.43
N TYR A 526 -4.01 -5.84 -6.56
CA TYR A 526 -3.10 -5.18 -5.62
C TYR A 526 -2.49 -6.15 -4.60
N VAL A 527 -3.30 -7.06 -4.08
CA VAL A 527 -2.98 -7.87 -2.89
C VAL A 527 -1.74 -8.76 -3.02
N ILE A 528 -1.32 -9.11 -4.25
CA ILE A 528 -0.07 -9.86 -4.50
C ILE A 528 1.18 -9.05 -4.16
N THR A 529 1.09 -7.72 -4.16
CA THR A 529 2.16 -6.81 -3.75
C THR A 529 2.69 -7.18 -2.36
N TYR A 530 1.81 -7.40 -1.38
CA TYR A 530 2.20 -7.63 0.00
C TYR A 530 3.14 -8.84 0.21
N PRO A 531 2.83 -10.07 -0.26
CA PRO A 531 3.73 -11.20 -0.07
C PRO A 531 5.01 -11.12 -0.92
N VAL A 532 4.97 -10.50 -2.09
CA VAL A 532 6.14 -10.40 -2.97
C VAL A 532 7.14 -9.38 -2.42
N SER A 533 6.68 -8.17 -2.06
CA SER A 533 7.51 -7.15 -1.42
C SER A 533 8.03 -7.61 -0.05
N HIS A 534 7.23 -8.39 0.68
CA HIS A 534 7.63 -8.92 1.98
C HIS A 534 8.77 -9.94 1.89
N ASP A 535 8.94 -10.66 0.78
CA ASP A 535 10.14 -11.51 0.58
C ASP A 535 11.40 -10.66 0.59
N ILE A 536 11.42 -9.50 -0.09
CA ILE A 536 12.53 -8.55 -0.06
C ILE A 536 12.79 -8.05 1.37
N ALA A 537 11.74 -7.66 2.09
CA ALA A 537 11.86 -7.25 3.49
C ALA A 537 12.45 -8.36 4.38
N MET A 538 12.04 -9.60 4.17
CA MET A 538 12.59 -10.76 4.88
C MET A 538 14.05 -11.04 4.53
N GLN A 539 14.49 -10.79 3.29
CA GLN A 539 15.91 -10.89 2.94
C GLN A 539 16.75 -9.87 3.71
N LEU A 540 16.31 -8.61 3.75
CA LEU A 540 16.98 -7.55 4.49
C LEU A 540 17.05 -7.89 5.99
N PHE A 541 15.96 -8.40 6.55
CA PHE A 541 15.92 -8.85 7.94
C PHE A 541 16.85 -10.03 8.22
N GLN A 542 16.91 -11.00 7.32
CA GLN A 542 17.83 -12.14 7.44
C GLN A 542 19.29 -11.68 7.43
N LEU A 543 19.66 -10.80 6.49
CA LEU A 543 21.01 -10.22 6.41
C LEU A 543 21.36 -9.44 7.68
N GLU A 544 20.42 -8.66 8.22
CA GLU A 544 20.62 -7.90 9.45
C GLU A 544 20.86 -8.79 10.67
N ARG A 545 20.14 -9.93 10.77
CA ARG A 545 20.33 -10.92 11.84
C ARG A 545 21.65 -11.68 11.69
N GLU A 546 22.13 -11.91 10.47
CA GLU A 546 23.39 -12.60 10.22
C GLU A 546 24.60 -11.70 10.50
N SER A 547 24.49 -10.41 10.18
CA SER A 547 25.55 -9.43 10.36
C SER A 547 24.95 -8.04 10.61
N ASP A 548 25.16 -7.53 11.82
CA ASP A 548 24.68 -6.22 12.26
C ASP A 548 25.01 -5.12 11.24
N GLY A 549 23.99 -4.41 10.78
CA GLY A 549 24.05 -3.34 9.79
C GLY A 549 24.00 -3.81 8.33
N ALA A 550 24.14 -5.11 8.02
CA ALA A 550 24.21 -5.56 6.62
C ALA A 550 22.87 -5.45 5.89
N GLY A 551 21.76 -5.76 6.55
CA GLY A 551 20.42 -5.58 5.99
C GLY A 551 20.08 -4.11 5.82
N PHE A 552 20.40 -3.31 6.81
CA PHE A 552 20.15 -1.87 6.76
C PHE A 552 21.00 -1.17 5.66
N GLU A 553 22.27 -1.57 5.47
CA GLU A 553 23.10 -1.07 4.37
C GLU A 553 22.43 -1.33 3.01
N LYS A 554 21.89 -2.53 2.79
CA LYS A 554 21.17 -2.89 1.57
C LYS A 554 19.85 -2.12 1.41
N TYR A 555 19.13 -1.91 2.50
CA TYR A 555 17.95 -1.07 2.52
C TYR A 555 18.26 0.36 2.04
N MET A 556 19.33 0.96 2.54
CA MET A 556 19.78 2.28 2.10
C MET A 556 20.30 2.29 0.65
N ASP A 557 20.97 1.21 0.20
CA ASP A 557 21.34 1.06 -1.22
C ASP A 557 20.10 1.06 -2.12
N MET A 558 19.00 0.42 -1.70
CA MET A 558 17.71 0.44 -2.41
C MET A 558 17.07 1.82 -2.40
N LEU A 559 17.12 2.56 -1.28
CA LEU A 559 16.57 3.92 -1.17
C LEU A 559 17.27 4.92 -2.09
N PHE A 560 18.60 4.83 -2.23
CA PHE A 560 19.39 5.71 -3.12
C PHE A 560 19.53 5.15 -4.54
N ARG A 561 18.44 4.61 -5.07
CA ARG A 561 18.34 3.92 -6.36
C ARG A 561 18.21 4.87 -7.56
N ASP A 562 18.56 4.34 -8.74
CA ASP A 562 18.25 4.94 -10.04
C ASP A 562 17.04 4.24 -10.74
N TYR A 563 16.35 3.31 -10.04
CA TYR A 563 15.26 2.48 -10.58
C TYR A 563 13.96 2.71 -9.81
N SER A 564 12.83 2.55 -10.48
CA SER A 564 11.48 2.65 -9.90
C SER A 564 10.81 1.30 -9.66
N ASP A 565 11.36 0.24 -10.27
CA ASP A 565 10.80 -1.11 -10.25
C ASP A 565 11.40 -1.96 -9.14
N MET A 566 10.61 -2.88 -8.60
CA MET A 566 10.96 -3.66 -7.42
C MET A 566 12.12 -4.62 -7.67
N LEU A 567 12.04 -5.47 -8.72
CA LEU A 567 13.07 -6.48 -9.00
C LEU A 567 14.40 -5.83 -9.39
N ASP A 568 14.36 -4.84 -10.29
CA ASP A 568 15.56 -4.13 -10.72
C ASP A 568 16.25 -3.45 -9.53
N THR A 569 15.51 -2.83 -8.63
CA THR A 569 16.04 -2.20 -7.43
C THR A 569 16.66 -3.23 -6.49
N ALA A 570 15.95 -4.32 -6.19
CA ALA A 570 16.43 -5.38 -5.29
C ALA A 570 17.67 -6.10 -5.83
N LEU A 571 17.66 -6.48 -7.12
CA LEU A 571 18.78 -7.16 -7.77
C LEU A 571 20.02 -6.27 -7.84
N ASN A 572 19.87 -4.97 -8.09
CA ASN A 572 20.99 -4.02 -8.11
C ASN A 572 21.57 -3.76 -6.71
N ALA A 573 20.75 -3.87 -5.66
CA ALA A 573 21.23 -3.89 -4.28
C ALA A 573 21.91 -5.23 -3.89
N GLY A 574 21.87 -6.23 -4.76
CA GLY A 574 22.50 -7.54 -4.57
C GLY A 574 21.64 -8.52 -3.77
N LEU A 575 20.32 -8.31 -3.72
CA LEU A 575 19.34 -9.25 -3.17
C LEU A 575 18.97 -10.31 -4.23
N GLU A 576 18.35 -11.40 -3.79
CA GLU A 576 17.79 -12.43 -4.68
C GLU A 576 16.39 -12.00 -5.17
N SER A 577 15.96 -12.49 -6.34
CA SER A 577 14.57 -12.31 -6.77
C SER A 577 13.61 -13.07 -5.83
N PRO A 578 12.45 -12.50 -5.43
CA PRO A 578 11.43 -13.23 -4.67
C PRO A 578 10.97 -14.52 -5.37
N PHE A 579 11.09 -14.56 -6.69
CA PHE A 579 10.69 -15.69 -7.55
C PHE A 579 11.79 -16.75 -7.69
N ASP A 580 12.98 -16.54 -7.11
CA ASP A 580 14.05 -17.53 -7.15
C ASP A 580 13.69 -18.79 -6.34
N PRO A 581 14.05 -19.99 -6.86
CA PRO A 581 13.77 -21.24 -6.15
C PRO A 581 14.37 -21.25 -4.73
N GLY A 582 13.56 -21.61 -3.73
CA GLY A 582 13.99 -21.74 -2.34
C GLY A 582 13.86 -20.44 -1.51
N ARG A 583 13.44 -19.32 -2.10
CA ARG A 583 13.23 -18.09 -1.33
C ARG A 583 12.17 -18.28 -0.22
N LEU A 584 10.99 -18.75 -0.57
CA LEU A 584 9.90 -19.00 0.40
C LEU A 584 10.24 -20.11 1.42
N GLU A 585 11.15 -21.04 1.09
CA GLU A 585 11.69 -21.99 2.06
C GLU A 585 12.52 -21.26 3.14
N LYS A 586 13.40 -20.32 2.73
CA LYS A 586 14.20 -19.49 3.66
C LYS A 586 13.30 -18.58 4.53
N VAL A 587 12.26 -18.00 3.95
CA VAL A 587 11.27 -17.21 4.69
C VAL A 587 10.57 -18.06 5.76
N ALA A 588 10.09 -19.26 5.37
CA ALA A 588 9.43 -20.19 6.29
C ALA A 588 10.39 -20.66 7.40
N GLU A 589 11.68 -20.90 7.08
CA GLU A 589 12.69 -21.27 8.07
C GLU A 589 12.88 -20.16 9.12
N THR A 590 13.04 -18.90 8.68
CA THR A 590 13.21 -17.76 9.59
C THR A 590 12.02 -17.58 10.51
N MET A 591 10.79 -17.65 9.98
CA MET A 591 9.60 -17.61 10.82
C MET A 591 9.53 -18.79 11.80
N ARG A 592 9.91 -19.99 11.36
CA ARG A 592 9.95 -21.19 12.19
C ARG A 592 10.94 -21.06 13.34
N GLU A 593 12.15 -20.55 13.08
CA GLU A 593 13.18 -20.33 14.10
C GLU A 593 12.65 -19.39 15.21
N ILE A 594 12.01 -18.30 14.83
CA ILE A 594 11.49 -17.32 15.79
C ILE A 594 10.29 -17.89 16.55
N LEU A 595 9.31 -18.45 15.85
CA LEU A 595 8.03 -18.86 16.44
C LEU A 595 8.09 -20.20 17.20
N LEU A 596 8.98 -21.13 16.80
CA LEU A 596 9.03 -22.48 17.36
C LEU A 596 10.31 -22.77 18.15
N ASP A 597 11.41 -22.17 17.75
CA ASP A 597 12.73 -22.52 18.29
C ASP A 597 13.30 -21.45 19.24
N GLY A 598 12.61 -20.32 19.43
CA GLY A 598 12.97 -19.26 20.37
C GLY A 598 14.30 -18.57 20.06
N ALA A 599 14.68 -18.49 18.78
CA ALA A 599 15.97 -17.97 18.33
C ALA A 599 16.16 -16.45 18.52
N ILE A 600 15.28 -15.80 19.27
CA ILE A 600 15.37 -14.37 19.63
C ILE A 600 16.60 -14.12 20.53
N GLU A 601 17.00 -15.11 21.36
CA GLU A 601 18.17 -14.99 22.24
C GLU A 601 19.52 -14.78 21.52
N ASN A 602 19.58 -15.04 20.22
CA ASN A 602 20.84 -14.97 19.42
C ASN A 602 20.90 -13.74 18.50
N ALA A 603 19.89 -12.86 18.51
CA ALA A 603 19.83 -11.67 17.66
C ALA A 603 20.37 -10.40 18.36
N ALA A 604 20.87 -10.52 19.62
CA ALA A 604 21.41 -9.43 20.42
C ALA A 604 22.95 -9.38 20.40
#